data_b337e465bdfeac26a6ab0f1ac20e95a4
#
_entry.id   b337e465bdfeac26a6ab0f1ac20e95a4
#
_cell.length_a   1.000
_cell.length_b   1.000
_cell.length_c   1.000
_cell.angle_alpha   90.00
_cell.angle_beta   90.00
_cell.angle_gamma   90.00
#
_symmetry.space_group_name_H-M   'P 1'
#
loop_
_entity.id
_entity.type
_entity.pdbx_description
1 polymer ?
#
loop_
_entity_poly.entity_id
_entity_poly.type
_entity_poly.pdbx_seq_one_letter_code
_entity_poly.pdbx_strand_id
1 'polypeptide(L)'
;NIAVFIGDSYSGRKMKKSFWKLGLSARVYDGLSVLNTLSGHKSIDKNKIGITGYSYGGMVAFFTAYPKLLDLVTDGKQFAAYMPVYPGCDVVFKDLKIVNKPMLMLHAEFDDYAPTIDCINYVKKLKDNGNEVDLKIYKGAHHGFIKVQERQYFEYTGNMKNCKPGYVDEDGYWFYNNKPWKNMTELETVNAIFKECGGQGVTVWGTQEQQKQAIADTVNFFTKHLK
;
A
#
# COMPACT_ATOMS: atom_id res chain seq x y z
N ASN A 1 -25.04 -3.11 5.49
CA ASN A 1 -24.04 -2.43 6.34
C ASN A 1 -22.72 -3.18 6.25
N ILE A 2 -21.59 -2.46 6.17
CA ILE A 2 -20.24 -3.00 6.20
C ILE A 2 -19.61 -2.55 7.52
N ALA A 3 -19.11 -3.51 8.32
CA ALA A 3 -18.35 -3.21 9.53
C ALA A 3 -16.92 -2.79 9.16
N VAL A 4 -16.30 -1.91 9.94
CA VAL A 4 -14.92 -1.47 9.75
C VAL A 4 -14.11 -1.89 10.97
N PHE A 5 -12.98 -2.56 10.70
CA PHE A 5 -11.96 -2.88 11.69
C PHE A 5 -10.71 -2.05 11.38
N ILE A 6 -10.17 -1.36 12.38
CA ILE A 6 -8.96 -0.56 12.24
C ILE A 6 -7.81 -1.29 12.93
N GLY A 7 -6.85 -1.77 12.14
CA GLY A 7 -5.64 -2.40 12.63
C GLY A 7 -4.64 -1.39 13.17
N ASP A 8 -4.09 -1.62 14.34
CA ASP A 8 -3.03 -0.82 14.96
C ASP A 8 -1.77 -1.66 15.18
N SER A 9 -0.78 -1.44 14.33
CA SER A 9 0.51 -2.15 14.40
C SER A 9 1.46 -1.64 15.49
N TYR A 10 1.15 -0.52 16.13
CA TYR A 10 2.08 0.19 17.02
C TYR A 10 1.80 0.01 18.50
N SER A 11 0.53 0.19 18.91
CA SER A 11 0.17 0.25 20.32
C SER A 11 0.48 -1.04 21.07
N GLY A 12 0.21 -2.19 20.45
CA GLY A 12 0.53 -3.50 21.01
C GLY A 12 2.04 -3.73 21.21
N ARG A 13 2.86 -3.08 20.37
CA ARG A 13 4.33 -3.11 20.46
C ARG A 13 4.92 -1.98 21.32
N LYS A 14 4.08 -1.15 21.95
CA LYS A 14 4.49 0.03 22.73
C LYS A 14 5.33 1.04 21.93
N MET A 15 5.13 1.15 20.62
CA MET A 15 5.90 1.96 19.68
C MET A 15 5.26 3.32 19.40
N LYS A 16 4.80 4.05 20.42
CA LYS A 16 3.99 5.28 20.31
C LYS A 16 4.60 6.44 19.50
N LYS A 17 5.89 6.46 19.23
CA LYS A 17 6.57 7.58 18.55
C LYS A 17 7.59 7.12 17.48
N SER A 18 7.52 5.88 17.04
CA SER A 18 8.58 5.27 16.22
C SER A 18 8.05 4.76 14.89
N PHE A 19 7.24 5.60 14.21
CA PHE A 19 6.57 5.25 12.95
C PHE A 19 7.53 4.56 11.95
N TRP A 20 8.73 5.10 11.76
CA TRP A 20 9.72 4.58 10.83
C TRP A 20 10.47 3.34 11.29
N LYS A 21 10.35 2.97 12.57
CA LYS A 21 11.06 1.80 13.12
C LYS A 21 10.35 0.48 12.88
N LEU A 22 9.09 0.51 12.45
CA LEU A 22 8.34 -0.69 12.09
C LEU A 22 8.31 -0.83 10.57
N GLY A 23 9.02 -1.80 10.04
CA GLY A 23 9.11 -2.08 8.62
C GLY A 23 7.78 -2.48 7.99
N LEU A 24 7.74 -2.46 6.66
CA LEU A 24 6.57 -2.82 5.86
C LEU A 24 6.18 -4.28 6.08
N SER A 25 7.16 -5.19 6.10
CA SER A 25 6.95 -6.63 6.29
C SER A 25 6.21 -6.95 7.59
N ALA A 26 6.57 -6.29 8.70
CA ALA A 26 5.86 -6.48 9.97
C ALA A 26 4.40 -6.01 9.92
N ARG A 27 4.11 -4.93 9.21
CA ARG A 27 2.73 -4.42 9.05
C ARG A 27 1.91 -5.27 8.08
N VAL A 28 2.53 -5.81 7.04
CA VAL A 28 1.88 -6.78 6.14
C VAL A 28 1.50 -8.03 6.91
N TYR A 29 2.42 -8.53 7.76
CA TYR A 29 2.11 -9.64 8.68
C TYR A 29 0.93 -9.32 9.59
N ASP A 30 0.86 -8.11 10.16
CA ASP A 30 -0.27 -7.68 10.99
C ASP A 30 -1.58 -7.68 10.19
N GLY A 31 -1.57 -7.14 8.97
CA GLY A 31 -2.74 -7.14 8.08
C GLY A 31 -3.26 -8.56 7.78
N LEU A 32 -2.35 -9.48 7.51
CA LEU A 32 -2.68 -10.89 7.28
C LEU A 32 -3.17 -11.58 8.57
N SER A 33 -2.58 -11.25 9.72
CA SER A 33 -3.02 -11.76 11.03
C SER A 33 -4.43 -11.28 11.38
N VAL A 34 -4.78 -10.03 11.02
CA VAL A 34 -6.14 -9.51 11.15
C VAL A 34 -7.11 -10.30 10.27
N LEU A 35 -6.73 -10.64 9.02
CA LEU A 35 -7.55 -11.50 8.16
C LEU A 35 -7.85 -12.85 8.82
N ASN A 36 -6.84 -13.50 9.42
CA ASN A 36 -7.03 -14.75 10.15
C ASN A 36 -8.01 -14.60 11.32
N THR A 37 -7.83 -13.54 12.12
CA THR A 37 -8.67 -13.27 13.28
C THR A 37 -10.11 -13.01 12.87
N LEU A 38 -10.33 -12.16 11.87
CA LEU A 38 -11.67 -11.83 11.38
C LEU A 38 -12.35 -13.04 10.71
N SER A 39 -11.59 -13.86 9.98
CA SER A 39 -12.13 -15.06 9.32
C SER A 39 -12.63 -16.12 10.30
N GLY A 40 -12.13 -16.10 11.53
CA GLY A 40 -12.61 -16.97 12.63
C GLY A 40 -13.76 -16.39 13.44
N HIS A 41 -14.14 -15.13 13.23
CA HIS A 41 -15.16 -14.48 14.05
C HIS A 41 -16.58 -14.84 13.59
N LYS A 42 -17.41 -15.34 14.51
CA LYS A 42 -18.77 -15.88 14.23
C LYS A 42 -19.74 -14.91 13.54
N SER A 43 -19.52 -13.61 13.68
CA SER A 43 -20.39 -12.56 13.10
C SER A 43 -19.86 -12.00 11.79
N ILE A 44 -18.76 -12.53 11.25
CA ILE A 44 -18.12 -12.05 10.02
C ILE A 44 -18.19 -13.13 8.95
N ASP A 45 -18.68 -12.75 7.77
CA ASP A 45 -18.56 -13.62 6.61
C ASP A 45 -17.10 -13.58 6.11
N LYS A 46 -16.39 -14.69 6.33
CA LYS A 46 -14.99 -14.83 5.94
C LYS A 46 -14.71 -14.63 4.46
N ASN A 47 -15.73 -14.77 3.61
CA ASN A 47 -15.63 -14.59 2.16
C ASN A 47 -15.87 -13.13 1.74
N LYS A 48 -16.21 -12.25 2.67
CA LYS A 48 -16.56 -10.83 2.44
C LYS A 48 -15.71 -9.88 3.27
N ILE A 49 -14.44 -10.19 3.45
CA ILE A 49 -13.47 -9.32 4.15
C ILE A 49 -12.65 -8.59 3.08
N GLY A 50 -12.73 -7.27 3.05
CA GLY A 50 -11.89 -6.43 2.19
C GLY A 50 -10.80 -5.73 2.98
N ILE A 51 -9.77 -5.25 2.29
CA ILE A 51 -8.69 -4.46 2.89
C ILE A 51 -8.52 -3.13 2.17
N THR A 52 -8.33 -2.07 2.95
CA THR A 52 -7.90 -0.76 2.45
C THR A 52 -6.88 -0.17 3.40
N GLY A 53 -6.09 0.74 2.89
CA GLY A 53 -5.13 1.50 3.69
C GLY A 53 -4.60 2.69 2.90
N TYR A 54 -4.02 3.66 3.60
CA TYR A 54 -3.58 4.94 3.07
C TYR A 54 -2.06 5.06 3.15
N SER A 55 -1.40 5.55 2.10
CA SER A 55 0.04 5.75 2.05
C SER A 55 0.76 4.44 2.40
N TYR A 56 1.54 4.39 3.46
CA TYR A 56 2.16 3.16 3.94
C TYR A 56 1.14 2.03 4.23
N GLY A 57 -0.06 2.37 4.74
CA GLY A 57 -1.17 1.41 4.86
C GLY A 57 -1.71 0.94 3.51
N GLY A 58 -1.61 1.77 2.49
CA GLY A 58 -1.89 1.41 1.11
C GLY A 58 -0.90 0.38 0.56
N MET A 59 0.39 0.52 0.89
CA MET A 59 1.40 -0.52 0.60
C MET A 59 1.05 -1.83 1.31
N VAL A 60 0.66 -1.78 2.58
CA VAL A 60 0.20 -2.98 3.31
C VAL A 60 -0.96 -3.65 2.57
N ALA A 61 -2.01 -2.89 2.23
CA ALA A 61 -3.15 -3.43 1.50
C ALA A 61 -2.74 -4.06 0.15
N PHE A 62 -1.80 -3.45 -0.55
CA PHE A 62 -1.28 -3.94 -1.82
C PHE A 62 -0.45 -5.21 -1.65
N PHE A 63 0.49 -5.23 -0.70
CA PHE A 63 1.39 -6.36 -0.49
C PHE A 63 0.66 -7.60 0.07
N THR A 64 -0.46 -7.43 0.78
CA THR A 64 -1.30 -8.58 1.20
C THR A 64 -1.99 -9.31 0.04
N ALA A 65 -1.87 -8.83 -1.20
CA ALA A 65 -2.39 -9.50 -2.39
C ALA A 65 -1.39 -10.53 -2.99
N TYR A 66 -0.19 -10.68 -2.44
CA TYR A 66 0.80 -11.61 -2.97
C TYR A 66 0.63 -13.02 -2.39
N PRO A 67 0.43 -14.06 -3.25
CA PRO A 67 0.14 -15.42 -2.81
C PRO A 67 1.15 -15.98 -1.81
N LYS A 68 2.45 -15.80 -2.04
CA LYS A 68 3.50 -16.28 -1.14
C LYS A 68 3.37 -15.76 0.30
N LEU A 69 2.95 -14.49 0.48
CA LEU A 69 2.76 -13.91 1.81
C LEU A 69 1.48 -14.46 2.48
N LEU A 70 0.44 -14.72 1.68
CA LEU A 70 -0.79 -15.35 2.15
C LEU A 70 -0.52 -16.77 2.65
N ASP A 71 0.19 -17.58 1.87
CA ASP A 71 0.52 -18.96 2.21
C ASP A 71 1.32 -19.03 3.53
N LEU A 72 2.27 -18.10 3.72
CA LEU A 72 3.10 -18.06 4.92
C LEU A 72 2.34 -17.70 6.21
N VAL A 73 1.24 -16.94 6.12
CA VAL A 73 0.61 -16.34 7.31
C VAL A 73 -0.84 -16.79 7.50
N THR A 74 -1.57 -17.09 6.41
CA THR A 74 -3.02 -17.26 6.43
C THR A 74 -3.51 -18.62 5.95
N ASP A 75 -2.63 -19.57 5.70
CA ASP A 75 -2.97 -20.86 5.05
C ASP A 75 -3.77 -20.65 3.75
N GLY A 76 -3.34 -19.67 2.93
CA GLY A 76 -3.97 -19.36 1.65
C GLY A 76 -5.27 -18.55 1.72
N LYS A 77 -5.75 -18.15 2.92
CA LYS A 77 -6.90 -17.23 3.02
C LYS A 77 -6.53 -15.87 2.42
N GLN A 78 -7.47 -15.24 1.72
CA GLN A 78 -7.26 -13.98 1.02
C GLN A 78 -8.42 -13.02 1.26
N PHE A 79 -8.16 -11.74 1.14
CA PHE A 79 -9.23 -10.75 1.15
C PHE A 79 -10.10 -10.88 -0.10
N ALA A 80 -11.37 -10.54 0.01
CA ALA A 80 -12.31 -10.57 -1.12
C ALA A 80 -12.15 -9.37 -2.06
N ALA A 81 -11.59 -8.26 -1.56
CA ALA A 81 -11.33 -7.05 -2.34
C ALA A 81 -10.21 -6.22 -1.72
N TYR A 82 -9.42 -5.54 -2.56
CA TYR A 82 -8.24 -4.77 -2.17
C TYR A 82 -8.35 -3.33 -2.66
N MET A 83 -8.14 -2.36 -1.78
CA MET A 83 -8.12 -0.95 -2.17
C MET A 83 -6.90 -0.22 -1.58
N PRO A 84 -5.74 -0.31 -2.21
CA PRO A 84 -4.59 0.54 -1.88
C PRO A 84 -4.88 2.00 -2.22
N VAL A 85 -4.64 2.93 -1.29
CA VAL A 85 -4.87 4.36 -1.50
C VAL A 85 -3.54 5.10 -1.37
N TYR A 86 -3.12 5.75 -2.45
CA TYR A 86 -1.81 6.39 -2.68
C TYR A 86 -0.64 5.62 -2.04
N PRO A 87 -0.48 4.32 -2.39
CA PRO A 87 0.67 3.52 -1.93
C PRO A 87 1.96 4.00 -2.57
N GLY A 88 3.11 3.71 -1.95
CA GLY A 88 4.37 3.70 -2.66
C GLY A 88 4.47 2.51 -3.61
N CYS A 89 4.96 2.74 -4.84
CA CYS A 89 5.34 1.70 -5.78
C CYS A 89 6.86 1.77 -6.08
N ASP A 90 7.60 2.36 -5.16
CA ASP A 90 9.06 2.42 -5.13
C ASP A 90 9.70 1.07 -4.78
N VAL A 91 8.93 0.16 -4.20
CA VAL A 91 9.26 -1.26 -4.03
C VAL A 91 8.10 -2.10 -4.53
N VAL A 92 8.40 -3.06 -5.38
CA VAL A 92 7.41 -3.94 -6.00
C VAL A 92 7.91 -5.39 -5.97
N PHE A 93 7.05 -6.37 -6.24
CA PHE A 93 7.49 -7.74 -6.42
C PHE A 93 7.92 -7.97 -7.88
N LYS A 94 9.01 -8.69 -8.06
CA LYS A 94 9.48 -9.17 -9.38
C LYS A 94 8.46 -10.14 -10.00
N ASP A 95 7.89 -10.99 -9.18
CA ASP A 95 6.76 -11.83 -9.58
C ASP A 95 5.51 -10.95 -9.73
N LEU A 96 4.96 -10.91 -10.94
CA LEU A 96 3.77 -10.11 -11.27
C LEU A 96 2.46 -10.86 -10.95
N LYS A 97 2.51 -11.95 -10.19
CA LYS A 97 1.35 -12.73 -9.80
C LYS A 97 0.77 -12.21 -8.50
N ILE A 98 -0.43 -11.67 -8.55
CA ILE A 98 -1.24 -11.35 -7.36
C ILE A 98 -2.48 -12.25 -7.33
N VAL A 99 -3.20 -12.24 -6.20
CA VAL A 99 -4.45 -12.98 -6.09
C VAL A 99 -5.47 -12.51 -7.15
N ASN A 100 -6.25 -13.46 -7.67
CA ASN A 100 -7.33 -13.16 -8.62
C ASN A 100 -8.56 -12.62 -7.86
N LYS A 101 -8.43 -11.41 -7.32
CA LYS A 101 -9.49 -10.68 -6.61
C LYS A 101 -9.50 -9.22 -7.05
N PRO A 102 -10.68 -8.58 -7.05
CA PRO A 102 -10.79 -7.17 -7.44
C PRO A 102 -9.84 -6.28 -6.66
N MET A 103 -9.07 -5.46 -7.38
CA MET A 103 -8.22 -4.43 -6.79
C MET A 103 -8.48 -3.09 -7.47
N LEU A 104 -8.77 -2.07 -6.66
CA LEU A 104 -8.85 -0.67 -7.11
C LEU A 104 -7.82 0.17 -6.35
N MET A 105 -6.78 0.60 -7.06
CA MET A 105 -5.80 1.54 -6.51
C MET A 105 -6.27 2.97 -6.77
N LEU A 106 -6.29 3.81 -5.73
CA LEU A 106 -6.55 5.24 -5.84
C LEU A 106 -5.23 6.00 -5.69
N HIS A 107 -4.94 6.95 -6.57
CA HIS A 107 -3.69 7.71 -6.51
C HIS A 107 -3.88 9.19 -6.86
N ALA A 108 -2.97 10.04 -6.41
CA ALA A 108 -2.95 11.46 -6.70
C ALA A 108 -2.09 11.74 -7.94
N GLU A 109 -2.47 12.71 -8.79
CA GLU A 109 -1.72 13.03 -10.01
C GLU A 109 -0.32 13.61 -9.69
N PHE A 110 -0.24 14.50 -8.70
CA PHE A 110 0.98 15.22 -8.32
C PHE A 110 1.56 14.72 -7.00
N ASP A 111 1.55 13.40 -6.81
CA ASP A 111 2.14 12.80 -5.61
C ASP A 111 3.67 12.85 -5.70
N ASP A 112 4.28 13.75 -4.93
CA ASP A 112 5.72 13.94 -4.85
C ASP A 112 6.36 13.18 -3.67
N TYR A 113 5.54 12.48 -2.89
CA TYR A 113 5.98 11.59 -1.81
C TYR A 113 6.07 10.14 -2.25
N ALA A 114 5.04 9.64 -2.91
CA ALA A 114 4.92 8.32 -3.51
C ALA A 114 4.64 8.51 -5.02
N PRO A 115 5.66 8.57 -5.89
CA PRO A 115 5.50 8.99 -7.27
C PRO A 115 4.47 8.17 -8.04
N THR A 116 3.46 8.82 -8.56
CA THR A 116 2.34 8.21 -9.28
C THR A 116 2.79 7.43 -10.51
N ILE A 117 3.83 7.90 -11.18
CA ILE A 117 4.36 7.25 -12.38
C ILE A 117 4.83 5.82 -12.10
N ASP A 118 5.38 5.55 -10.92
CA ASP A 118 5.84 4.21 -10.54
C ASP A 118 4.65 3.25 -10.41
N CYS A 119 3.57 3.72 -9.79
CA CYS A 119 2.33 2.95 -9.69
C CYS A 119 1.65 2.75 -11.06
N ILE A 120 1.63 3.77 -11.93
CA ILE A 120 1.13 3.63 -13.31
C ILE A 120 1.86 2.51 -14.05
N ASN A 121 3.20 2.56 -14.01
CA ASN A 121 4.04 1.58 -14.70
C ASN A 121 3.88 0.18 -14.12
N TYR A 122 3.75 0.07 -12.80
CA TYR A 122 3.61 -1.24 -12.15
C TYR A 122 2.22 -1.84 -12.36
N VAL A 123 1.15 -1.07 -12.22
CA VAL A 123 -0.22 -1.51 -12.52
C VAL A 123 -0.35 -1.93 -13.98
N LYS A 124 0.30 -1.20 -14.91
CA LYS A 124 0.33 -1.64 -16.31
C LYS A 124 0.95 -3.02 -16.46
N LYS A 125 2.11 -3.29 -15.85
CA LYS A 125 2.77 -4.61 -15.88
C LYS A 125 1.86 -5.69 -15.28
N LEU A 126 1.17 -5.41 -14.17
CA LEU A 126 0.23 -6.35 -13.57
C LEU A 126 -0.93 -6.67 -14.52
N LYS A 127 -1.53 -5.67 -15.17
CA LYS A 127 -2.59 -5.86 -16.17
C LYS A 127 -2.10 -6.67 -17.37
N ASP A 128 -0.94 -6.32 -17.91
CA ASP A 128 -0.33 -7.04 -19.04
C ASP A 128 -0.05 -8.51 -18.68
N ASN A 129 0.14 -8.82 -17.40
CA ASN A 129 0.27 -10.19 -16.87
C ASN A 129 -1.08 -10.85 -16.48
N GLY A 130 -2.21 -10.26 -16.85
CA GLY A 130 -3.54 -10.83 -16.66
C GLY A 130 -4.18 -10.64 -15.30
N ASN A 131 -3.64 -9.74 -14.44
CA ASN A 131 -4.24 -9.48 -13.14
C ASN A 131 -5.39 -8.48 -13.23
N GLU A 132 -6.44 -8.68 -12.42
CA GLU A 132 -7.59 -7.78 -12.28
C GLU A 132 -7.25 -6.63 -11.30
N VAL A 133 -6.63 -5.57 -11.81
CA VAL A 133 -6.26 -4.38 -11.04
C VAL A 133 -6.62 -3.11 -11.80
N ASP A 134 -7.31 -2.19 -11.14
CA ASP A 134 -7.62 -0.86 -11.68
C ASP A 134 -6.86 0.23 -10.91
N LEU A 135 -6.51 1.30 -11.63
CA LEU A 135 -5.89 2.50 -11.08
C LEU A 135 -6.75 3.71 -11.44
N LYS A 136 -7.19 4.45 -10.42
CA LYS A 136 -7.87 5.73 -10.57
C LYS A 136 -6.99 6.85 -10.07
N ILE A 137 -6.72 7.84 -10.94
CA ILE A 137 -5.89 9.00 -10.64
C ILE A 137 -6.79 10.23 -10.44
N TYR A 138 -6.60 10.93 -9.33
CA TYR A 138 -7.29 12.17 -9.00
C TYR A 138 -6.46 13.35 -9.50
N LYS A 139 -6.99 14.03 -10.54
CA LYS A 139 -6.32 15.16 -11.20
C LYS A 139 -6.10 16.32 -10.22
N GLY A 140 -4.90 16.90 -10.25
CA GLY A 140 -4.53 18.02 -9.41
C GLY A 140 -4.29 17.67 -7.93
N ALA A 141 -4.52 16.43 -7.51
CA ALA A 141 -4.32 15.99 -6.14
C ALA A 141 -2.84 15.73 -5.84
N HIS A 142 -2.46 15.90 -4.58
CA HIS A 142 -1.17 15.53 -4.00
C HIS A 142 -1.32 14.40 -2.99
N HIS A 143 -0.21 13.97 -2.39
CA HIS A 143 -0.23 12.94 -1.35
C HIS A 143 -1.25 13.29 -0.24
N GLY A 144 -1.93 12.31 0.31
CA GLY A 144 -2.90 12.54 1.39
C GLY A 144 -4.19 13.28 0.97
N PHE A 145 -4.54 13.35 -0.31
CA PHE A 145 -5.66 14.12 -0.88
C PHE A 145 -7.04 13.82 -0.28
N ILE A 146 -7.19 12.69 0.41
CA ILE A 146 -8.44 12.35 1.10
C ILE A 146 -8.69 13.21 2.33
N LYS A 147 -7.66 13.84 2.88
CA LYS A 147 -7.80 14.80 3.98
C LYS A 147 -8.14 16.17 3.41
N VAL A 148 -9.25 16.75 3.88
CA VAL A 148 -9.55 18.16 3.59
C VAL A 148 -8.67 19.01 4.48
N GLN A 149 -7.71 19.69 3.89
CA GLN A 149 -6.76 20.57 4.58
C GLN A 149 -6.28 21.67 3.61
N GLU A 150 -5.74 22.73 4.16
CA GLU A 150 -4.99 23.69 3.37
C GLU A 150 -3.75 23.01 2.77
N ARG A 151 -3.35 23.44 1.56
CA ARG A 151 -2.16 22.92 0.90
C ARG A 151 -0.93 23.18 1.77
N GLN A 152 -0.24 22.11 2.15
CA GLN A 152 0.94 22.13 3.00
C GLN A 152 2.14 21.59 2.25
N TYR A 153 3.28 22.26 2.44
CA TYR A 153 4.56 21.80 1.96
C TYR A 153 5.48 21.52 3.13
N PHE A 154 5.99 20.30 3.20
CA PHE A 154 6.88 19.82 4.25
C PHE A 154 8.31 19.75 3.72
N GLU A 155 9.05 20.84 3.85
CA GLU A 155 10.38 21.04 3.25
C GLU A 155 11.38 19.93 3.63
N TYR A 156 11.37 19.50 4.90
CA TYR A 156 12.34 18.53 5.43
C TYR A 156 11.84 17.08 5.41
N THR A 157 10.68 16.82 4.86
CA THR A 157 10.18 15.45 4.72
C THR A 157 10.90 14.75 3.58
N GLY A 158 11.54 13.61 3.90
CA GLY A 158 12.20 12.78 2.89
C GLY A 158 11.21 12.19 1.90
N ASN A 159 11.62 12.05 0.64
CA ASN A 159 10.87 11.40 -0.42
C ASN A 159 11.78 10.56 -1.32
N MET A 160 11.20 9.67 -2.11
CA MET A 160 11.89 8.78 -3.03
C MET A 160 11.68 9.15 -4.50
N LYS A 161 11.25 10.37 -4.80
CA LYS A 161 10.85 10.80 -6.16
C LYS A 161 11.95 10.69 -7.22
N ASN A 162 13.21 10.72 -6.82
CA ASN A 162 14.36 10.59 -7.71
C ASN A 162 14.91 9.15 -7.76
N CYS A 163 14.35 8.24 -6.98
CA CYS A 163 14.77 6.85 -6.93
C CYS A 163 14.05 6.05 -8.01
N LYS A 164 14.75 5.09 -8.59
CA LYS A 164 14.09 4.08 -9.42
C LYS A 164 13.41 3.06 -8.51
N PRO A 165 12.28 2.47 -8.92
CA PRO A 165 11.69 1.40 -8.17
C PRO A 165 12.66 0.22 -7.99
N GLY A 166 12.78 -0.24 -6.75
CA GLY A 166 13.40 -1.51 -6.43
C GLY A 166 12.39 -2.67 -6.55
N TYR A 167 12.86 -3.88 -6.40
CA TYR A 167 11.96 -5.05 -6.37
C TYR A 167 12.41 -6.07 -5.33
N VAL A 168 11.44 -6.85 -4.87
CA VAL A 168 11.66 -8.05 -4.06
C VAL A 168 11.56 -9.26 -4.98
N ASP A 169 12.54 -10.14 -4.96
CA ASP A 169 12.54 -11.35 -5.75
C ASP A 169 11.72 -12.48 -5.09
N GLU A 170 11.70 -13.64 -5.73
CA GLU A 170 10.97 -14.81 -5.28
C GLU A 170 11.52 -15.44 -3.98
N ASP A 171 12.76 -15.14 -3.62
CA ASP A 171 13.39 -15.58 -2.37
C ASP A 171 13.22 -14.55 -1.24
N GLY A 172 12.61 -13.39 -1.51
CA GLY A 172 12.36 -12.31 -0.56
C GLY A 172 13.54 -11.34 -0.41
N TYR A 173 14.52 -11.40 -1.30
CA TYR A 173 15.64 -10.44 -1.29
C TYR A 173 15.27 -9.16 -2.03
N TRP A 174 15.69 -8.04 -1.44
CA TRP A 174 15.52 -6.74 -2.06
C TRP A 174 16.61 -6.48 -3.11
N PHE A 175 16.18 -5.93 -4.23
CA PHE A 175 17.06 -5.47 -5.30
C PHE A 175 16.84 -3.99 -5.58
N TYR A 176 17.92 -3.25 -5.66
CA TYR A 176 17.92 -1.88 -6.13
C TYR A 176 19.07 -1.70 -7.12
N ASN A 177 18.82 -1.04 -8.27
CA ASN A 177 19.78 -0.93 -9.37
C ASN A 177 20.40 -2.30 -9.78
N ASN A 178 19.58 -3.37 -9.79
CA ASN A 178 19.96 -4.76 -10.06
C ASN A 178 21.02 -5.35 -9.10
N LYS A 179 21.25 -4.70 -7.96
CA LYS A 179 22.12 -5.23 -6.90
C LYS A 179 21.27 -5.80 -5.77
N PRO A 180 21.53 -7.03 -5.31
CA PRO A 180 20.85 -7.59 -4.16
C PRO A 180 21.34 -6.92 -2.87
N TRP A 181 20.41 -6.57 -2.00
CA TRP A 181 20.67 -6.05 -0.67
C TRP A 181 20.46 -7.17 0.34
N LYS A 182 21.51 -7.97 0.53
CA LYS A 182 21.53 -9.13 1.45
C LYS A 182 22.12 -8.74 2.79
N ASN A 183 21.71 -9.44 3.85
CA ASN A 183 22.20 -9.25 5.21
C ASN A 183 21.97 -7.85 5.80
N MET A 184 20.92 -7.18 5.33
CA MET A 184 20.45 -5.90 5.84
C MET A 184 19.01 -6.01 6.29
N THR A 185 18.66 -5.29 7.34
CA THR A 185 17.25 -5.11 7.71
C THR A 185 16.55 -4.24 6.67
N GLU A 186 15.23 -4.29 6.63
CA GLU A 186 14.42 -3.43 5.76
C GLU A 186 14.75 -1.94 5.97
N LEU A 187 14.90 -1.51 7.22
CA LEU A 187 15.24 -0.12 7.55
C LEU A 187 16.63 0.29 7.05
N GLU A 188 17.62 -0.57 7.18
CA GLU A 188 18.97 -0.32 6.66
C GLU A 188 18.96 -0.22 5.14
N THR A 189 18.19 -1.10 4.46
CA THR A 189 18.02 -1.07 3.01
C THR A 189 17.39 0.24 2.56
N VAL A 190 16.27 0.63 3.15
CA VAL A 190 15.59 1.89 2.83
C VAL A 190 16.50 3.09 3.07
N ASN A 191 17.21 3.14 4.20
CA ASN A 191 18.15 4.23 4.50
C ASN A 191 19.32 4.31 3.51
N ALA A 192 19.81 3.17 3.04
CA ALA A 192 20.90 3.14 2.07
C ALA A 192 20.42 3.60 0.69
N ILE A 193 19.26 3.17 0.23
CA ILE A 193 18.63 3.67 -1.01
C ILE A 193 18.36 5.18 -0.91
N PHE A 194 17.83 5.64 0.23
CA PHE A 194 17.58 7.06 0.46
C PHE A 194 18.86 7.91 0.38
N LYS A 195 19.99 7.42 0.88
CA LYS A 195 21.29 8.11 0.74
C LYS A 195 21.76 8.22 -0.70
N GLU A 196 21.39 7.25 -1.55
CA GLU A 196 21.80 7.21 -2.96
C GLU A 196 20.98 8.16 -3.84
N CYS A 197 19.67 8.26 -3.61
CA CYS A 197 18.74 8.93 -4.53
C CYS A 197 17.63 9.73 -3.84
N GLY A 198 17.52 9.65 -2.51
CA GLY A 198 16.47 10.33 -1.75
C GLY A 198 16.50 11.84 -1.92
N GLY A 199 15.32 12.45 -1.87
CA GLY A 199 15.12 13.87 -1.90
C GLY A 199 14.42 14.39 -0.65
N GLN A 200 14.14 15.69 -0.63
CA GLN A 200 13.35 16.35 0.40
C GLN A 200 12.25 17.19 -0.24
N GLY A 201 11.24 17.49 0.56
CA GLY A 201 10.09 18.27 0.17
C GLY A 201 8.93 17.41 -0.33
N VAL A 202 7.79 17.54 0.37
CA VAL A 202 6.56 16.82 0.09
C VAL A 202 5.38 17.77 0.17
N THR A 203 4.53 17.75 -0.84
CA THR A 203 3.25 18.46 -0.83
C THR A 203 2.14 17.50 -0.41
N VAL A 204 1.32 17.94 0.54
CA VAL A 204 0.12 17.21 0.97
C VAL A 204 -1.09 18.11 0.74
N TRP A 205 -2.01 17.63 -0.09
CA TRP A 205 -3.21 18.41 -0.39
C TRP A 205 -4.26 17.64 -1.19
N GLY A 206 -5.52 17.94 -0.93
CA GLY A 206 -6.64 17.57 -1.76
C GLY A 206 -7.81 18.51 -1.56
N THR A 207 -8.66 18.62 -2.56
CA THR A 207 -9.88 19.41 -2.47
C THR A 207 -10.99 18.63 -1.76
N GLN A 208 -11.97 19.34 -1.24
CA GLN A 208 -13.16 18.73 -0.65
C GLN A 208 -13.90 17.83 -1.65
N GLU A 209 -13.91 18.21 -2.94
CA GLU A 209 -14.53 17.40 -3.99
C GLU A 209 -13.79 16.09 -4.22
N GLN A 210 -12.46 16.12 -4.26
CA GLN A 210 -11.64 14.90 -4.35
C GLN A 210 -11.85 13.96 -3.16
N GLN A 211 -11.98 14.51 -1.95
CA GLN A 211 -12.32 13.72 -0.78
C GLN A 211 -13.68 13.04 -0.92
N LYS A 212 -14.72 13.79 -1.28
CA LYS A 212 -16.08 13.25 -1.49
C LYS A 212 -16.07 12.15 -2.54
N GLN A 213 -15.37 12.39 -3.65
CA GLN A 213 -15.25 11.42 -4.73
C GLN A 213 -14.54 10.14 -4.28
N ALA A 214 -13.43 10.26 -3.53
CA ALA A 214 -12.70 9.11 -3.02
C ALA A 214 -13.52 8.28 -2.00
N ILE A 215 -14.30 8.96 -1.16
CA ILE A 215 -15.24 8.28 -0.25
C ILE A 215 -16.31 7.53 -1.06
N ALA A 216 -16.89 8.17 -2.07
CA ALA A 216 -17.88 7.54 -2.94
C ALA A 216 -17.30 6.31 -3.68
N ASP A 217 -16.09 6.43 -4.24
CA ASP A 217 -15.40 5.34 -4.91
C ASP A 217 -15.14 4.17 -3.94
N THR A 218 -14.73 4.48 -2.70
CA THR A 218 -14.51 3.48 -1.65
C THR A 218 -15.80 2.74 -1.30
N VAL A 219 -16.88 3.48 -1.06
CA VAL A 219 -18.18 2.90 -0.73
C VAL A 219 -18.70 2.04 -1.88
N ASN A 220 -18.63 2.54 -3.11
CA ASN A 220 -19.09 1.82 -4.29
C ASN A 220 -18.30 0.53 -4.51
N PHE A 221 -16.97 0.59 -4.42
CA PHE A 221 -16.11 -0.56 -4.62
C PHE A 221 -16.41 -1.66 -3.59
N PHE A 222 -16.39 -1.34 -2.30
CA PHE A 222 -16.65 -2.36 -1.29
C PHE A 222 -18.11 -2.81 -1.25
N THR A 223 -19.07 -1.95 -1.59
CA THR A 223 -20.46 -2.37 -1.73
C THR A 223 -20.64 -3.38 -2.86
N LYS A 224 -19.96 -3.17 -3.98
CA LYS A 224 -20.00 -4.09 -5.13
C LYS A 224 -19.39 -5.46 -4.81
N HIS A 225 -18.31 -5.49 -4.05
CA HIS A 225 -17.51 -6.70 -3.88
C HIS A 225 -17.68 -7.42 -2.52
N LEU A 226 -18.31 -6.77 -1.51
CA LEU A 226 -18.52 -7.34 -0.19
C LEU A 226 -20.00 -7.53 0.19
N LYS A 227 -20.93 -7.12 -0.63
CA LYS A 227 -22.36 -7.42 -0.46
C LYS A 227 -22.77 -8.53 -1.38
#